data_d22121bd1eaa44b4489c49b58bb71357
#
_entry.id   d22121bd1eaa44b4489c49b58bb71357
#
_cell.length_a   1.000
_cell.length_b   1.000
_cell.length_c   1.000
_cell.angle_alpha   90.00
_cell.angle_beta   90.00
_cell.angle_gamma   90.00
#
_symmetry.space_group_name_H-M   'P 1'
#
loop_
_entity.id
_entity.type
_entity.pdbx_description
1 polymer ?
#
loop_
_entity_poly.entity_id
_entity_poly.type
_entity_poly.pdbx_seq_one_letter_code
_entity_poly.pdbx_strand_id
1 'polypeptide(L)'
;MKLRRSRLAALVAGSACALCAGAGIAQGVVEQRAAELRIYALGEIGVSRYEVVGRPWADSWRSAFWVPTFPSQEQAIAALQTEAARRGADGLLNVNCLDQGRWSWSTKTEPAFLCYGIAIRVRPTQG
;
A
#
# COMPACT_ATOMS: atom_id res chain seq x y z
N MET A 1 68.06 29.68 2.76
CA MET A 1 66.62 29.96 3.07
C MET A 1 65.82 28.84 2.54
N LYS A 2 65.37 27.91 3.42
CA LYS A 2 64.54 26.74 3.02
C LYS A 2 63.13 26.96 3.55
N LEU A 3 62.18 27.18 2.63
CA LEU A 3 60.75 27.25 2.96
C LEU A 3 60.20 25.83 3.17
N ARG A 4 59.77 25.52 4.40
CA ARG A 4 58.99 24.31 4.76
C ARG A 4 57.56 24.56 4.37
N ARG A 5 57.08 23.79 3.37
CA ARG A 5 55.66 23.68 3.08
C ARG A 5 54.98 22.70 4.04
N SER A 6 54.21 23.22 4.97
CA SER A 6 53.32 22.44 5.82
C SER A 6 52.14 21.93 5.00
N ARG A 7 51.99 20.61 4.90
CA ARG A 7 50.81 19.96 4.34
C ARG A 7 49.77 19.85 5.45
N LEU A 8 48.75 20.67 5.39
CA LEU A 8 47.52 20.49 6.16
C LEU A 8 46.65 19.43 5.44
N ALA A 9 46.59 18.24 6.01
CA ALA A 9 45.67 17.22 5.62
C ALA A 9 44.29 17.54 6.25
N ALA A 10 43.34 17.96 5.44
CA ALA A 10 41.94 18.12 5.85
C ALA A 10 41.29 16.73 5.91
N LEU A 11 41.08 16.24 7.12
CA LEU A 11 40.21 15.10 7.40
C LEU A 11 38.76 15.56 7.24
N VAL A 12 38.14 15.29 6.09
CA VAL A 12 36.71 15.37 5.88
C VAL A 12 36.10 14.11 6.49
N ALA A 13 35.61 14.23 7.71
CA ALA A 13 34.81 13.21 8.34
C ALA A 13 33.46 13.11 7.59
N GLY A 14 33.31 12.05 6.79
CA GLY A 14 32.07 11.70 6.14
C GLY A 14 31.06 11.24 7.19
N SER A 15 30.14 12.14 7.56
CA SER A 15 28.95 11.79 8.34
C SER A 15 27.97 11.10 7.40
N ALA A 16 28.09 9.78 7.26
CA ALA A 16 27.22 8.96 6.42
C ALA A 16 25.83 8.88 7.05
N CYS A 17 24.83 9.23 6.26
CA CYS A 17 23.39 9.13 6.53
C CYS A 17 22.98 7.74 7.04
N ALA A 18 22.86 7.57 8.36
CA ALA A 18 22.25 6.39 8.99
C ALA A 18 20.72 6.44 9.01
N LEU A 19 20.10 7.50 8.46
CA LEU A 19 18.65 7.72 8.53
C LEU A 19 17.85 7.12 7.36
N CYS A 20 18.49 6.61 6.31
CA CYS A 20 17.78 6.06 5.14
C CYS A 20 17.39 4.58 5.27
N ALA A 21 17.90 3.84 6.25
CA ALA A 21 17.63 2.41 6.38
C ALA A 21 16.22 2.06 6.93
N GLY A 22 15.62 2.98 7.68
CA GLY A 22 14.33 2.71 8.34
C GLY A 22 13.13 2.67 7.39
N ALA A 23 13.12 3.48 6.34
CA ALA A 23 11.99 3.56 5.42
C ALA A 23 11.86 2.31 4.52
N GLY A 24 12.98 1.73 4.09
CA GLY A 24 13.00 0.53 3.25
C GLY A 24 12.50 -0.73 3.97
N ILE A 25 12.83 -0.87 5.25
CA ILE A 25 12.38 -2.01 6.07
C ILE A 25 10.87 -1.95 6.29
N ALA A 26 10.32 -0.77 6.57
CA ALA A 26 8.88 -0.60 6.79
C ALA A 26 8.07 -0.89 5.52
N GLN A 27 8.55 -0.51 4.34
CA GLN A 27 7.90 -0.82 3.05
C GLN A 27 7.91 -2.32 2.77
N GLY A 28 9.04 -3.01 2.94
CA GLY A 28 9.13 -4.46 2.74
C GLY A 28 8.18 -5.26 3.63
N VAL A 29 7.99 -4.84 4.89
CA VAL A 29 7.03 -5.47 5.81
C VAL A 29 5.59 -5.29 5.34
N VAL A 30 5.24 -4.11 4.82
CA VAL A 30 3.87 -3.85 4.29
C VAL A 30 3.62 -4.68 3.04
N GLU A 31 4.57 -4.75 2.11
CA GLU A 31 4.46 -5.54 0.89
C GLU A 31 4.32 -7.03 1.17
N GLN A 32 5.13 -7.57 2.11
CA GLN A 32 5.02 -8.97 2.52
C GLN A 32 3.65 -9.24 3.14
N ARG A 33 3.18 -8.40 4.05
CA ARG A 33 1.86 -8.52 4.66
C ARG A 33 0.75 -8.42 3.62
N ALA A 34 0.88 -7.53 2.65
CA ALA A 34 -0.08 -7.39 1.56
C ALA A 34 -0.20 -8.67 0.73
N ALA A 35 0.93 -9.34 0.43
CA ALA A 35 0.94 -10.59 -0.31
C ALA A 35 0.30 -11.76 0.46
N GLU A 36 0.37 -11.76 1.79
CA GLU A 36 -0.22 -12.78 2.67
C GLU A 36 -1.71 -12.51 2.98
N LEU A 37 -2.23 -11.36 2.59
CA LEU A 37 -3.55 -10.88 2.95
C LEU A 37 -4.64 -11.69 2.22
N ARG A 38 -5.47 -12.40 2.99
CA ARG A 38 -6.54 -13.24 2.44
C ARG A 38 -7.77 -12.42 2.05
N ILE A 39 -8.34 -12.74 0.91
CA ILE A 39 -9.62 -12.17 0.45
C ILE A 39 -10.74 -13.15 0.79
N TYR A 40 -11.74 -12.68 1.50
CA TYR A 40 -12.92 -13.44 1.92
C TYR A 40 -14.14 -12.98 1.12
N ALA A 41 -14.92 -13.93 0.67
CA ALA A 41 -16.25 -13.66 0.15
C ALA A 41 -17.21 -13.23 1.28
N LEU A 42 -18.30 -12.56 0.90
CA LEU A 42 -19.33 -12.19 1.86
C LEU A 42 -19.95 -13.46 2.48
N GLY A 43 -19.95 -13.53 3.82
CA GLY A 43 -20.44 -14.69 4.56
C GLY A 43 -19.43 -15.83 4.76
N GLU A 44 -18.24 -15.78 4.16
CA GLU A 44 -17.18 -16.78 4.35
C GLU A 44 -16.61 -16.77 5.78
N ILE A 45 -16.60 -15.60 6.40
CA ILE A 45 -16.17 -15.43 7.79
C ILE A 45 -17.31 -14.82 8.62
N GLY A 46 -17.61 -15.41 9.79
CA GLY A 46 -18.64 -14.90 10.68
C GLY A 46 -18.30 -13.53 11.26
N VAL A 47 -19.30 -12.67 11.43
CA VAL A 47 -19.14 -11.29 11.91
C VAL A 47 -18.48 -11.19 13.29
N SER A 48 -18.63 -12.22 14.13
CA SER A 48 -17.96 -12.29 15.44
C SER A 48 -16.45 -12.61 15.35
N ARG A 49 -16.01 -13.10 14.19
CA ARG A 49 -14.67 -13.57 13.94
C ARG A 49 -13.71 -12.50 13.43
N TYR A 50 -14.18 -11.31 13.16
CA TYR A 50 -13.35 -10.23 12.65
C TYR A 50 -13.75 -8.88 13.24
N GLU A 51 -12.84 -7.92 13.08
CA GLU A 51 -13.03 -6.51 13.35
C GLU A 51 -12.77 -5.72 12.06
N VAL A 52 -13.62 -4.76 11.75
CA VAL A 52 -13.40 -3.87 10.61
C VAL A 52 -12.39 -2.80 11.03
N VAL A 53 -11.26 -2.76 10.31
CA VAL A 53 -10.21 -1.75 10.55
C VAL A 53 -10.24 -0.61 9.53
N GLY A 54 -11.02 -0.75 8.46
CA GLY A 54 -11.23 0.30 7.49
C GLY A 54 -11.99 -0.17 6.24
N ARG A 55 -12.32 0.79 5.40
CA ARG A 55 -12.97 0.56 4.11
C ARG A 55 -12.19 1.28 3.02
N PRO A 56 -11.02 0.74 2.61
CA PRO A 56 -10.19 1.37 1.59
C PRO A 56 -10.98 1.65 0.33
N TRP A 57 -10.87 2.86 -0.16
CA TRP A 57 -11.55 3.41 -1.33
C TRP A 57 -13.08 3.59 -1.20
N ALA A 58 -13.75 2.87 -0.32
CA ALA A 58 -15.19 3.08 -0.06
C ALA A 58 -15.46 4.40 0.67
N ASP A 59 -14.60 4.79 1.60
CA ASP A 59 -14.72 6.06 2.32
C ASP A 59 -14.33 7.27 1.46
N SER A 60 -13.62 7.05 0.35
CA SER A 60 -13.16 8.09 -0.58
C SER A 60 -14.28 8.73 -1.39
N TRP A 61 -15.47 8.14 -1.45
CA TRP A 61 -16.64 8.74 -2.08
C TRP A 61 -17.04 10.09 -1.47
N ARG A 62 -16.67 10.33 -0.22
CA ARG A 62 -16.92 11.62 0.44
C ARG A 62 -15.92 12.71 0.06
N SER A 63 -14.73 12.33 -0.36
CA SER A 63 -13.69 13.24 -0.85
C SER A 63 -13.65 13.34 -2.38
N ALA A 64 -14.58 12.74 -3.05
CA ALA A 64 -15.16 12.91 -4.39
C ALA A 64 -14.26 12.83 -5.63
N PHE A 65 -12.93 13.07 -5.62
CA PHE A 65 -12.21 13.26 -6.88
C PHE A 65 -10.94 12.45 -7.09
N TRP A 66 -10.46 11.70 -6.13
CA TRP A 66 -9.17 11.01 -6.24
C TRP A 66 -9.25 9.56 -5.76
N VAL A 67 -9.96 8.74 -6.51
CA VAL A 67 -9.88 7.30 -6.35
C VAL A 67 -8.84 6.79 -7.33
N PRO A 68 -7.82 6.04 -6.89
CA PRO A 68 -6.81 5.53 -7.79
C PRO A 68 -7.41 4.47 -8.72
N THR A 69 -7.13 4.63 -10.01
CA THR A 69 -7.47 3.65 -11.03
C THR A 69 -6.23 3.02 -11.61
N PHE A 70 -6.33 1.77 -12.01
CA PHE A 70 -5.22 0.96 -12.49
C PHE A 70 -5.53 0.34 -13.85
N PRO A 71 -4.52 0.09 -14.70
CA PRO A 71 -4.74 -0.47 -16.03
C PRO A 71 -5.21 -1.93 -16.02
N SER A 72 -5.06 -2.65 -14.91
CA SER A 72 -5.58 -4.01 -14.75
C SER A 72 -6.23 -4.22 -13.40
N GLN A 73 -7.13 -5.21 -13.34
CA GLN A 73 -7.81 -5.59 -12.11
C GLN A 73 -6.82 -6.15 -11.07
N GLU A 74 -5.82 -6.90 -11.50
CA GLU A 74 -4.79 -7.45 -10.61
C GLU A 74 -4.01 -6.34 -9.90
N GLN A 75 -3.63 -5.29 -10.63
CA GLN A 75 -2.95 -4.14 -10.06
C GLN A 75 -3.84 -3.37 -9.08
N ALA A 76 -5.12 -3.23 -9.39
CA ALA A 76 -6.09 -2.59 -8.50
C ALA A 76 -6.29 -3.39 -7.21
N ILE A 77 -6.35 -4.72 -7.28
CA ILE A 77 -6.43 -5.61 -6.11
C ILE A 77 -5.14 -5.53 -5.29
N ALA A 78 -3.98 -5.57 -5.92
CA ALA A 78 -2.69 -5.47 -5.21
C ALA A 78 -2.54 -4.13 -4.47
N ALA A 79 -3.00 -3.03 -5.08
CA ALA A 79 -3.02 -1.72 -4.43
C ALA A 79 -3.99 -1.69 -3.24
N LEU A 80 -5.16 -2.32 -3.35
CA LEU A 80 -6.13 -2.46 -2.27
C LEU A 80 -5.56 -3.29 -1.10
N GLN A 81 -4.88 -4.40 -1.39
CA GLN A 81 -4.19 -5.22 -0.39
C GLN A 81 -3.10 -4.42 0.34
N THR A 82 -2.30 -3.65 -0.40
CA THR A 82 -1.26 -2.79 0.17
C THR A 82 -1.86 -1.75 1.12
N GLU A 83 -2.95 -1.11 0.72
CA GLU A 83 -3.63 -0.13 1.57
C GLU A 83 -4.26 -0.76 2.82
N ALA A 84 -4.84 -1.95 2.69
CA ALA A 84 -5.36 -2.72 3.82
C ALA A 84 -4.23 -3.13 4.79
N ALA A 85 -3.09 -3.59 4.27
CA ALA A 85 -1.92 -3.95 5.07
C ALA A 85 -1.36 -2.76 5.86
N ARG A 86 -1.33 -1.56 5.25
CA ARG A 86 -0.94 -0.31 5.95
C ARG A 86 -1.84 0.01 7.13
N ARG A 87 -3.11 -0.35 7.06
CA ARG A 87 -4.10 -0.19 8.15
C ARG A 87 -4.04 -1.31 9.18
N GLY A 88 -3.12 -2.26 9.03
CA GLY A 88 -2.95 -3.38 9.95
C GLY A 88 -4.02 -4.46 9.78
N ALA A 89 -4.61 -4.60 8.60
CA ALA A 89 -5.54 -5.66 8.27
C ALA A 89 -4.81 -7.00 8.07
N ASP A 90 -5.53 -8.09 8.34
CA ASP A 90 -5.12 -9.46 8.06
C ASP A 90 -5.90 -10.06 6.88
N GLY A 91 -6.98 -9.39 6.46
CA GLY A 91 -7.81 -9.82 5.37
C GLY A 91 -8.61 -8.68 4.74
N LEU A 92 -9.15 -8.97 3.58
CA LEU A 92 -10.12 -8.15 2.87
C LEU A 92 -11.44 -8.93 2.74
N LEU A 93 -12.55 -8.28 3.01
CA LEU A 93 -13.88 -8.85 2.87
C LEU A 93 -14.63 -8.13 1.75
N ASN A 94 -15.34 -8.90 0.92
CA ASN A 94 -16.22 -8.39 -0.12
C ASN A 94 -15.53 -7.41 -1.07
N VAL A 95 -14.43 -7.86 -1.70
CA VAL A 95 -13.72 -7.06 -2.71
C VAL A 95 -14.54 -7.00 -3.99
N ASN A 96 -14.77 -5.78 -4.47
CA ASN A 96 -15.43 -5.51 -5.73
C ASN A 96 -14.57 -4.62 -6.60
N CYS A 97 -14.54 -4.89 -7.89
CA CYS A 97 -13.78 -4.13 -8.86
C CYS A 97 -14.71 -3.58 -9.95
N LEU A 98 -14.50 -2.34 -10.32
CA LEU A 98 -15.24 -1.65 -11.36
C LEU A 98 -14.26 -1.21 -12.45
N ASP A 99 -14.61 -1.44 -13.69
CA ASP A 99 -13.96 -0.80 -14.83
C ASP A 99 -14.69 0.51 -15.13
N GLN A 100 -14.02 1.64 -14.88
CA GLN A 100 -14.60 2.97 -15.11
C GLN A 100 -14.38 3.47 -16.53
N GLY A 101 -13.59 2.76 -17.36
CA GLY A 101 -13.24 3.16 -18.70
C GLY A 101 -12.68 4.58 -18.73
N ARG A 102 -11.46 4.77 -19.16
CA ARG A 102 -10.89 6.10 -19.28
C ARG A 102 -11.26 6.67 -20.64
N TRP A 103 -12.05 7.76 -20.66
CA TRP A 103 -12.27 8.50 -21.88
C TRP A 103 -10.93 9.10 -22.34
N SER A 104 -10.45 8.66 -23.48
CA SER A 104 -9.31 9.26 -24.18
C SER A 104 -9.83 10.00 -25.41
N TRP A 105 -9.24 11.14 -25.75
CA TRP A 105 -9.51 11.88 -26.99
C TRP A 105 -9.18 11.06 -28.25
N SER A 106 -8.38 10.04 -28.15
CA SER A 106 -8.24 9.00 -29.18
C SER A 106 -9.28 7.92 -28.89
N THR A 107 -10.03 7.53 -29.86
CA THR A 107 -11.21 6.64 -29.88
C THR A 107 -11.05 5.25 -29.21
N LYS A 108 -10.01 5.03 -28.39
CA LYS A 108 -9.79 3.82 -27.58
C LYS A 108 -10.09 4.12 -26.12
N THR A 109 -11.10 3.46 -25.59
CA THR A 109 -11.35 3.41 -24.16
C THR A 109 -10.24 2.58 -23.50
N GLU A 110 -9.39 3.21 -22.71
CA GLU A 110 -8.41 2.48 -21.91
C GLU A 110 -9.08 1.93 -20.66
N PRO A 111 -8.82 0.68 -20.26
CA PRO A 111 -9.37 0.13 -19.03
C PRO A 111 -8.82 0.89 -17.82
N ALA A 112 -9.70 1.19 -16.88
CA ALA A 112 -9.36 1.89 -15.64
C ALA A 112 -10.10 1.24 -14.47
N PHE A 113 -9.44 0.26 -13.85
CA PHE A 113 -10.01 -0.51 -12.76
C PHE A 113 -9.85 0.21 -11.41
N LEU A 114 -10.93 0.21 -10.64
CA LEU A 114 -10.99 0.56 -9.25
C LEU A 114 -11.48 -0.64 -8.46
N CYS A 115 -10.73 -1.05 -7.44
CA CYS A 115 -11.20 -2.06 -6.49
C CYS A 115 -11.40 -1.44 -5.11
N TYR A 116 -12.45 -1.87 -4.42
CA TYR A 116 -12.75 -1.45 -3.06
C TYR A 116 -13.19 -2.67 -2.24
N GLY A 117 -13.08 -2.57 -0.92
CA GLY A 117 -13.43 -3.66 -0.02
C GLY A 117 -13.39 -3.22 1.43
N ILE A 118 -13.62 -4.17 2.32
CA ILE A 118 -13.60 -3.97 3.77
C ILE A 118 -12.32 -4.60 4.31
N ALA A 119 -11.43 -3.78 4.87
CA ALA A 119 -10.24 -4.25 5.55
C ALA A 119 -10.60 -4.75 6.95
N ILE A 120 -10.24 -5.99 7.26
CA ILE A 120 -10.57 -6.67 8.50
C ILE A 120 -9.34 -7.18 9.22
N ARG A 121 -9.44 -7.27 10.54
CA ARG A 121 -8.51 -8.03 11.38
C ARG A 121 -9.23 -9.26 11.91
N VAL A 122 -8.70 -10.43 11.62
CA VAL A 122 -9.27 -11.70 12.06
C VAL A 122 -8.96 -11.90 13.54
N ARG A 123 -9.99 -12.19 14.33
CA ARG A 123 -9.82 -12.52 15.74
C ARG A 123 -9.31 -13.96 15.86
N PRO A 124 -8.28 -14.22 16.70
CA PRO A 124 -7.84 -15.57 16.98
C PRO A 124 -9.01 -16.37 17.56
N THR A 125 -9.11 -17.62 17.14
CA THR A 125 -10.08 -18.56 17.72
C THR A 125 -9.67 -18.79 19.17
N GLN A 126 -10.48 -18.30 20.10
CA GLN A 126 -10.31 -18.70 21.49
C GLN A 126 -10.70 -20.18 21.54
N GLY A 127 -9.67 -21.01 21.63
CA GLY A 127 -9.83 -22.44 21.86
C GLY A 127 -10.27 -22.73 23.29
#